data_bb13d1b245f871482850f7756a5e977b
#
_entry.id   bb13d1b245f871482850f7756a5e977b
#
_cell.length_a   1.000
_cell.length_b   1.000
_cell.length_c   1.000
_cell.angle_alpha   90.00
_cell.angle_beta   90.00
_cell.angle_gamma   90.00
#
_symmetry.space_group_name_H-M   'P 1'
#
loop_
_entity.id
_entity.type
_entity.pdbx_description
1 polymer ?
#
loop_
_entity_poly.entity_id
_entity_poly.type
_entity_poly.pdbx_seq_one_letter_code
_entity_poly.pdbx_strand_id
1 'polypeptide(L)'
;LVMRAFQQRRQAFRHTVSEVLTFDYLGSLAVSLIFPLVLAPRLGLLRTSFLFGLLNAFVALWTTHLFRDEIRNVRGKLMRASLVIGLLVAGFALSDRITHWAEHGVYGDETIHSETTPYQRIVLTQWHDDMRLYLNGNLQFSSRDEHRYHEALIHPTIEALPWAKRVLVLGGGDGLAVRELLKYRNLERITLVDLD
;
A
#
# COMPACT_ATOMS: atom_id res chain seq x y z
N LEU A 1 51.37 -26.17 -7.79
CA LEU A 1 50.29 -26.21 -8.83
C LEU A 1 48.91 -26.29 -8.18
N VAL A 2 48.66 -27.24 -7.27
CA VAL A 2 47.35 -27.45 -6.61
C VAL A 2 46.92 -26.23 -5.79
N MET A 3 47.80 -25.59 -5.02
CA MET A 3 47.52 -24.38 -4.24
C MET A 3 47.11 -23.19 -5.12
N ARG A 4 47.72 -22.99 -6.30
CA ARG A 4 47.36 -21.92 -7.24
C ARG A 4 45.97 -22.17 -7.84
N ALA A 5 45.65 -23.40 -8.20
CA ALA A 5 44.29 -23.73 -8.71
C ALA A 5 43.18 -23.53 -7.66
N PHE A 6 43.49 -23.86 -6.39
CA PHE A 6 42.56 -23.58 -5.27
C PHE A 6 42.35 -22.07 -5.03
N GLN A 7 43.43 -21.27 -5.11
CA GLN A 7 43.35 -19.84 -4.97
C GLN A 7 42.54 -19.16 -6.12
N GLN A 8 42.76 -19.62 -7.36
CA GLN A 8 42.01 -19.12 -8.53
C GLN A 8 40.51 -19.45 -8.43
N ARG A 9 40.14 -20.67 -8.02
CA ARG A 9 38.72 -21.00 -7.79
C ARG A 9 38.09 -20.18 -6.68
N ARG A 10 38.83 -19.92 -5.61
CA ARG A 10 38.35 -19.10 -4.48
C ARG A 10 38.18 -17.63 -4.85
N GLN A 11 39.04 -17.08 -5.72
CA GLN A 11 38.93 -15.72 -6.25
C GLN A 11 37.76 -15.61 -7.23
N ALA A 12 37.58 -16.54 -8.15
CA ALA A 12 36.44 -16.58 -9.06
C ALA A 12 35.13 -16.67 -8.31
N PHE A 13 35.03 -17.52 -7.30
CA PHE A 13 33.84 -17.64 -6.45
C PHE A 13 33.54 -16.32 -5.70
N ARG A 14 34.55 -15.66 -5.12
CA ARG A 14 34.36 -14.36 -4.44
C ARG A 14 33.87 -13.28 -5.39
N HIS A 15 34.39 -13.23 -6.60
CA HIS A 15 34.00 -12.28 -7.62
C HIS A 15 32.52 -12.49 -7.99
N THR A 16 32.14 -13.74 -8.29
CA THR A 16 30.73 -14.05 -8.61
C THR A 16 29.77 -13.70 -7.47
N VAL A 17 30.15 -14.05 -6.23
CA VAL A 17 29.31 -13.68 -5.05
C VAL A 17 29.19 -12.17 -4.90
N SER A 18 30.28 -11.41 -5.08
CA SER A 18 30.26 -9.94 -5.02
C SER A 18 29.37 -9.34 -6.09
N GLU A 19 29.43 -9.84 -7.31
CA GLU A 19 28.58 -9.40 -8.41
C GLU A 19 27.09 -9.66 -8.12
N VAL A 20 26.76 -10.88 -7.69
CA VAL A 20 25.39 -11.25 -7.33
C VAL A 20 24.85 -10.34 -6.23
N LEU A 21 25.62 -10.13 -5.16
CA LEU A 21 25.22 -9.25 -4.06
C LEU A 21 25.06 -7.78 -4.53
N THR A 22 25.93 -7.31 -5.43
CA THR A 22 25.82 -5.96 -5.99
C THR A 22 24.51 -5.78 -6.74
N PHE A 23 24.16 -6.74 -7.60
CA PHE A 23 22.88 -6.69 -8.32
C PHE A 23 21.67 -6.82 -7.38
N ASP A 24 21.77 -7.62 -6.33
CA ASP A 24 20.73 -7.76 -5.33
C ASP A 24 20.48 -6.44 -4.58
N TYR A 25 21.54 -5.77 -4.12
CA TYR A 25 21.43 -4.46 -3.47
C TYR A 25 20.92 -3.36 -4.40
N LEU A 26 21.39 -3.34 -5.65
CA LEU A 26 20.90 -2.38 -6.65
C LEU A 26 19.42 -2.62 -6.96
N GLY A 27 19.03 -3.86 -7.11
CA GLY A 27 17.63 -4.26 -7.32
C GLY A 27 16.75 -3.87 -6.15
N SER A 28 17.19 -4.16 -4.92
CA SER A 28 16.49 -3.81 -3.69
C SER A 28 16.34 -2.29 -3.55
N LEU A 29 17.39 -1.51 -3.84
CA LEU A 29 17.35 -0.05 -3.84
C LEU A 29 16.35 0.46 -4.88
N ALA A 30 16.39 -0.05 -6.11
CA ALA A 30 15.48 0.35 -7.15
C ALA A 30 14.00 0.09 -6.75
N VAL A 31 13.71 -1.10 -6.23
CA VAL A 31 12.35 -1.47 -5.78
C VAL A 31 11.91 -0.63 -4.59
N SER A 32 12.80 -0.32 -3.65
CA SER A 32 12.48 0.51 -2.47
C SER A 32 12.04 1.93 -2.84
N LEU A 33 12.50 2.45 -3.98
CA LEU A 33 12.07 3.75 -4.52
C LEU A 33 10.85 3.63 -5.43
N ILE A 34 10.86 2.66 -6.35
CA ILE A 34 9.78 2.50 -7.34
C ILE A 34 8.46 2.08 -6.69
N PHE A 35 8.53 1.23 -5.65
CA PHE A 35 7.33 0.72 -4.99
C PHE A 35 6.47 1.84 -4.39
N PRO A 36 6.96 2.69 -3.46
CA PRO A 36 6.14 3.73 -2.85
C PRO A 36 5.81 4.90 -3.79
N LEU A 37 6.69 5.22 -4.75
CA LEU A 37 6.51 6.38 -5.61
C LEU A 37 5.65 6.10 -6.85
N VAL A 38 5.62 4.85 -7.33
CA VAL A 38 4.99 4.51 -8.61
C VAL A 38 4.01 3.36 -8.49
N LEU A 39 4.45 2.22 -7.92
CA LEU A 39 3.64 1.00 -7.94
C LEU A 39 2.47 1.07 -6.98
N ALA A 40 2.71 1.41 -5.73
CA ALA A 40 1.65 1.49 -4.73
C ALA A 40 0.58 2.54 -5.07
N PRO A 41 0.93 3.79 -5.48
CA PRO A 41 -0.08 4.80 -5.82
C PRO A 41 -0.86 4.50 -7.12
N ARG A 42 -0.23 3.87 -8.12
CA ARG A 42 -0.88 3.65 -9.43
C ARG A 42 -1.56 2.31 -9.58
N LEU A 43 -0.99 1.26 -9.00
CA LEU A 43 -1.50 -0.11 -9.14
C LEU A 43 -2.25 -0.59 -7.89
N GLY A 44 -1.97 0.02 -6.74
CA GLY A 44 -2.42 -0.48 -5.45
C GLY A 44 -1.60 -1.68 -4.96
N LEU A 45 -1.78 -2.06 -3.70
CA LEU A 45 -0.98 -3.11 -3.05
C LEU A 45 -1.24 -4.50 -3.67
N LEU A 46 -2.50 -4.83 -3.92
CA LEU A 46 -2.87 -6.18 -4.38
C LEU A 46 -2.36 -6.45 -5.80
N ARG A 47 -2.57 -5.52 -6.75
CA ARG A 47 -2.04 -5.65 -8.12
C ARG A 47 -0.52 -5.68 -8.14
N THR A 48 0.13 -4.87 -7.32
CA THR A 48 1.59 -4.87 -7.20
C THR A 48 2.11 -6.21 -6.69
N SER A 49 1.43 -6.84 -5.72
CA SER A 49 1.80 -8.18 -5.24
C SER A 49 1.71 -9.24 -6.35
N PHE A 50 0.64 -9.23 -7.15
CA PHE A 50 0.53 -10.11 -8.30
C PHE A 50 1.61 -9.85 -9.36
N LEU A 51 1.97 -8.58 -9.60
CA LEU A 51 3.04 -8.20 -10.53
C LEU A 51 4.38 -8.79 -10.09
N PHE A 52 4.75 -8.66 -8.81
CA PHE A 52 5.98 -9.29 -8.30
C PHE A 52 5.92 -10.82 -8.35
N GLY A 53 4.76 -11.41 -8.10
CA GLY A 53 4.54 -12.84 -8.29
C GLY A 53 4.81 -13.27 -9.74
N LEU A 54 4.31 -12.51 -10.72
CA LEU A 54 4.56 -12.76 -12.15
C LEU A 54 6.04 -12.62 -12.52
N LEU A 55 6.75 -11.61 -12.01
CA LEU A 55 8.19 -11.47 -12.22
C LEU A 55 8.96 -12.68 -11.68
N ASN A 56 8.65 -13.14 -10.48
CA ASN A 56 9.26 -14.33 -9.89
C ASN A 56 8.95 -15.60 -10.70
N ALA A 57 7.71 -15.76 -11.16
CA ALA A 57 7.32 -16.89 -11.99
C ALA A 57 8.02 -16.87 -13.36
N PHE A 58 8.22 -15.69 -13.94
CA PHE A 58 8.99 -15.49 -15.17
C PHE A 58 10.46 -15.90 -14.96
N VAL A 59 11.11 -15.46 -13.88
CA VAL A 59 12.47 -15.86 -13.53
C VAL A 59 12.57 -17.38 -13.37
N ALA A 60 11.59 -18.00 -12.71
CA ALA A 60 11.54 -19.45 -12.55
C ALA A 60 11.43 -20.18 -13.91
N LEU A 61 10.60 -19.69 -14.83
CA LEU A 61 10.52 -20.21 -16.20
C LEU A 61 11.82 -20.06 -16.96
N TRP A 62 12.39 -18.86 -16.90
CA TRP A 62 13.66 -18.56 -17.55
C TRP A 62 14.78 -19.48 -17.06
N THR A 63 14.91 -19.63 -15.75
CA THR A 63 15.88 -20.54 -15.11
C THR A 63 15.63 -22.00 -15.52
N THR A 64 14.37 -22.44 -15.54
CA THR A 64 14.02 -23.79 -15.99
C THR A 64 14.37 -24.03 -17.45
N HIS A 65 14.20 -23.00 -18.30
CA HIS A 65 14.58 -23.09 -19.71
C HIS A 65 16.11 -23.13 -19.89
N LEU A 66 16.84 -22.30 -19.16
CA LEU A 66 18.30 -22.19 -19.23
C LEU A 66 18.99 -23.50 -18.82
N PHE A 67 18.49 -24.13 -17.73
CA PHE A 67 19.04 -25.37 -17.18
C PHE A 67 18.25 -26.62 -17.57
N ARG A 68 17.53 -26.58 -18.69
CA ARG A 68 16.65 -27.68 -19.12
C ARG A 68 17.33 -29.03 -19.23
N ASP A 69 18.62 -29.04 -19.61
CA ASP A 69 19.39 -30.26 -19.85
C ASP A 69 19.85 -30.93 -18.52
N GLU A 70 19.90 -30.16 -17.43
CA GLU A 70 20.25 -30.62 -16.08
C GLU A 70 19.00 -30.96 -15.21
N ILE A 71 17.83 -30.49 -15.64
CA ILE A 71 16.62 -30.62 -14.83
C ILE A 71 15.86 -31.89 -15.20
N ARG A 72 15.64 -32.75 -14.19
CA ARG A 72 14.78 -33.91 -14.34
C ARG A 72 13.29 -33.46 -14.40
N ASN A 73 12.55 -33.93 -15.39
CA ASN A 73 11.11 -33.65 -15.60
C ASN A 73 10.78 -32.17 -15.91
N VAL A 74 11.43 -31.59 -16.91
CA VAL A 74 11.23 -30.21 -17.39
C VAL A 74 9.76 -29.95 -17.73
N ARG A 75 9.06 -30.87 -18.41
CA ARG A 75 7.65 -30.69 -18.81
C ARG A 75 6.73 -30.50 -17.61
N GLY A 76 6.91 -31.28 -16.55
CA GLY A 76 6.11 -31.12 -15.32
C GLY A 76 6.37 -29.81 -14.61
N LYS A 77 7.62 -29.30 -14.61
CA LYS A 77 7.95 -28.00 -14.04
C LYS A 77 7.37 -26.84 -14.87
N LEU A 78 7.48 -26.90 -16.19
CA LEU A 78 6.89 -25.90 -17.09
C LEU A 78 5.36 -25.84 -16.93
N MET A 79 4.69 -26.98 -16.87
CA MET A 79 3.23 -27.04 -16.69
C MET A 79 2.82 -26.38 -15.35
N ARG A 80 3.51 -26.67 -14.25
CA ARG A 80 3.25 -26.04 -12.95
C ARG A 80 3.48 -24.53 -13.00
N ALA A 81 4.60 -24.10 -13.60
CA ALA A 81 4.90 -22.67 -13.75
C ALA A 81 3.84 -21.95 -14.60
N SER A 82 3.40 -22.56 -15.71
CA SER A 82 2.31 -22.01 -16.54
C SER A 82 1.00 -21.90 -15.79
N LEU A 83 0.66 -22.91 -14.96
CA LEU A 83 -0.52 -22.86 -14.10
C LEU A 83 -0.44 -21.71 -13.08
N VAL A 84 0.71 -21.56 -12.42
CA VAL A 84 0.95 -20.46 -11.46
C VAL A 84 0.83 -19.10 -12.15
N ILE A 85 1.43 -18.95 -13.33
CA ILE A 85 1.30 -17.71 -14.13
C ILE A 85 -0.15 -17.44 -14.47
N GLY A 86 -0.90 -18.46 -14.93
CA GLY A 86 -2.33 -18.31 -15.22
C GLY A 86 -3.13 -17.84 -14.01
N LEU A 87 -2.87 -18.41 -12.83
CA LEU A 87 -3.51 -17.99 -11.58
C LEU A 87 -3.12 -16.56 -11.18
N LEU A 88 -1.84 -16.18 -11.34
CA LEU A 88 -1.37 -14.82 -11.02
C LEU A 88 -1.96 -13.79 -11.98
N VAL A 89 -2.06 -14.10 -13.27
CA VAL A 89 -2.70 -13.21 -14.27
C VAL A 89 -4.19 -13.06 -13.97
N ALA A 90 -4.88 -14.15 -13.64
CA ALA A 90 -6.28 -14.11 -13.23
C ALA A 90 -6.46 -13.28 -11.96
N GLY A 91 -5.61 -13.47 -10.95
CA GLY A 91 -5.61 -12.69 -9.71
C GLY A 91 -5.37 -11.19 -9.98
N PHE A 92 -4.42 -10.86 -10.86
CA PHE A 92 -4.17 -9.48 -11.27
C PHE A 92 -5.40 -8.85 -11.94
N ALA A 93 -6.03 -9.56 -12.87
CA ALA A 93 -7.22 -9.09 -13.59
C ALA A 93 -8.46 -8.96 -12.67
N LEU A 94 -8.58 -9.84 -11.68
CA LEU A 94 -9.70 -9.87 -10.73
C LEU A 94 -9.42 -9.11 -9.42
N SER A 95 -8.31 -8.40 -9.32
CA SER A 95 -7.86 -7.76 -8.07
C SER A 95 -8.91 -6.84 -7.45
N ASP A 96 -9.65 -6.06 -8.26
CA ASP A 96 -10.67 -5.16 -7.74
C ASP A 96 -11.85 -5.95 -7.13
N ARG A 97 -12.27 -7.05 -7.76
CA ARG A 97 -13.31 -7.93 -7.21
C ARG A 97 -12.87 -8.59 -5.91
N ILE A 98 -11.62 -9.01 -5.85
CA ILE A 98 -11.03 -9.62 -4.63
C ILE A 98 -10.98 -8.58 -3.51
N THR A 99 -10.58 -7.34 -3.81
CA THR A 99 -10.56 -6.24 -2.84
C THR A 99 -11.97 -5.95 -2.32
N HIS A 100 -12.95 -5.77 -3.20
CA HIS A 100 -14.35 -5.54 -2.79
C HIS A 100 -14.90 -6.68 -1.93
N TRP A 101 -14.66 -7.92 -2.32
CA TRP A 101 -15.10 -9.08 -1.54
C TRP A 101 -14.44 -9.13 -0.15
N ALA A 102 -13.13 -8.83 -0.08
CA ALA A 102 -12.39 -8.79 1.17
C ALA A 102 -12.88 -7.64 2.08
N GLU A 103 -13.18 -6.48 1.52
CA GLU A 103 -13.70 -5.31 2.25
C GLU A 103 -15.06 -5.61 2.90
N HIS A 104 -15.98 -6.26 2.19
CA HIS A 104 -17.26 -6.71 2.77
C HIS A 104 -17.06 -7.64 3.98
N GLY A 105 -16.03 -8.49 3.94
CA GLY A 105 -15.69 -9.36 5.07
C GLY A 105 -15.03 -8.63 6.25
N VAL A 106 -14.28 -7.56 5.96
CA VAL A 106 -13.52 -6.81 6.98
C VAL A 106 -14.40 -5.79 7.73
N TYR A 107 -15.21 -5.03 6.99
CA TYR A 107 -16.00 -3.95 7.62
C TYR A 107 -17.34 -4.43 8.19
N GLY A 108 -17.88 -5.57 7.71
CA GLY A 108 -19.13 -6.14 8.18
C GLY A 108 -20.39 -5.31 7.89
N ASP A 109 -20.21 -4.05 7.47
CA ASP A 109 -21.24 -3.09 7.15
C ASP A 109 -21.33 -2.89 5.63
N GLU A 110 -22.44 -2.31 5.15
CA GLU A 110 -22.60 -1.99 3.74
C GLU A 110 -21.61 -0.88 3.34
N THR A 111 -20.72 -1.17 2.38
CA THR A 111 -19.79 -0.19 1.82
C THR A 111 -20.52 0.67 0.80
N ILE A 112 -20.74 1.95 1.11
CA ILE A 112 -21.42 2.92 0.25
C ILE A 112 -20.46 3.63 -0.71
N HIS A 113 -19.19 3.76 -0.31
CA HIS A 113 -18.14 4.35 -1.15
C HIS A 113 -16.79 3.76 -0.80
N SER A 114 -15.96 3.51 -1.82
CA SER A 114 -14.57 3.12 -1.60
C SER A 114 -13.68 3.62 -2.73
N GLU A 115 -12.59 4.28 -2.38
CA GLU A 115 -11.64 4.87 -3.32
C GLU A 115 -10.20 4.67 -2.84
N THR A 116 -9.29 4.49 -3.77
CA THR A 116 -7.85 4.47 -3.48
C THR A 116 -7.23 5.69 -4.12
N THR A 117 -6.72 6.59 -3.29
CA THR A 117 -5.95 7.75 -3.71
C THR A 117 -4.45 7.43 -3.71
N PRO A 118 -3.57 8.31 -4.17
CA PRO A 118 -2.14 8.14 -4.02
C PRO A 118 -1.64 8.04 -2.57
N TYR A 119 -2.44 8.49 -1.60
CA TYR A 119 -2.05 8.62 -0.21
C TYR A 119 -2.69 7.56 0.68
N GLN A 120 -3.94 7.18 0.38
CA GLN A 120 -4.70 6.31 1.28
C GLN A 120 -5.85 5.58 0.59
N ARG A 121 -6.35 4.55 1.24
CA ARG A 121 -7.60 3.88 0.91
C ARG A 121 -8.72 4.48 1.76
N ILE A 122 -9.69 5.11 1.13
CA ILE A 122 -10.87 5.71 1.76
C ILE A 122 -12.03 4.73 1.61
N VAL A 123 -12.68 4.37 2.70
CA VAL A 123 -13.88 3.53 2.71
C VAL A 123 -14.94 4.15 3.60
N LEU A 124 -16.12 4.37 3.04
CA LEU A 124 -17.31 4.77 3.76
C LEU A 124 -18.25 3.59 3.85
N THR A 125 -18.67 3.28 5.06
CA THR A 125 -19.68 2.26 5.32
C THR A 125 -20.90 2.86 6.00
N GLN A 126 -22.03 2.19 5.88
CA GLN A 126 -23.25 2.56 6.53
C GLN A 126 -23.85 1.36 7.28
N TRP A 127 -24.14 1.58 8.54
CA TRP A 127 -24.88 0.63 9.37
C TRP A 127 -26.06 1.32 10.03
N HIS A 128 -27.26 1.06 9.53
CA HIS A 128 -28.48 1.79 9.87
C HIS A 128 -28.32 3.29 9.60
N ASP A 129 -28.33 4.11 10.66
CA ASP A 129 -28.18 5.57 10.64
C ASP A 129 -26.73 6.03 10.93
N ASP A 130 -25.80 5.08 11.11
CA ASP A 130 -24.40 5.35 11.42
C ASP A 130 -23.53 5.27 10.17
N MET A 131 -22.93 6.39 9.79
CA MET A 131 -21.94 6.47 8.73
C MET A 131 -20.53 6.40 9.35
N ARG A 132 -19.68 5.53 8.82
CA ARG A 132 -18.32 5.32 9.32
C ARG A 132 -17.31 5.56 8.21
N LEU A 133 -16.29 6.35 8.53
CA LEU A 133 -15.15 6.59 7.65
C LEU A 133 -13.96 5.76 8.11
N TYR A 134 -13.37 5.03 7.18
CA TYR A 134 -12.12 4.30 7.39
C TYR A 134 -11.05 4.81 6.44
N LEU A 135 -9.86 5.06 6.97
CA LEU A 135 -8.66 5.38 6.20
C LEU A 135 -7.62 4.27 6.41
N ASN A 136 -7.22 3.61 5.32
CA ASN A 136 -6.31 2.46 5.37
C ASN A 136 -6.77 1.35 6.34
N GLY A 137 -8.09 1.13 6.44
CA GLY A 137 -8.69 0.14 7.32
C GLY A 137 -8.88 0.58 8.79
N ASN A 138 -8.43 1.79 9.15
CA ASN A 138 -8.59 2.33 10.49
C ASN A 138 -9.81 3.25 10.55
N LEU A 139 -10.69 3.03 11.53
CA LEU A 139 -11.85 3.88 11.77
C LEU A 139 -11.38 5.29 12.16
N GLN A 140 -11.80 6.28 11.39
CA GLN A 140 -11.53 7.69 11.66
C GLN A 140 -12.66 8.32 12.47
N PHE A 141 -13.89 8.11 12.04
CA PHE A 141 -15.05 8.53 12.82
C PHE A 141 -16.27 7.62 12.54
N SER A 142 -17.23 7.67 13.47
CA SER A 142 -18.62 7.23 13.33
C SER A 142 -19.52 8.46 13.52
N SER A 143 -20.52 8.63 12.67
CA SER A 143 -21.42 9.79 12.71
C SER A 143 -22.20 9.91 14.03
N ARG A 144 -22.26 8.82 14.82
CA ARG A 144 -22.94 8.81 16.12
C ARG A 144 -22.14 9.47 17.23
N ASP A 145 -20.82 9.43 17.20
CA ASP A 145 -19.99 9.89 18.32
C ASP A 145 -18.81 10.79 17.93
N GLU A 146 -18.64 11.11 16.62
CA GLU A 146 -17.55 11.95 16.11
C GLU A 146 -17.50 13.33 16.80
N HIS A 147 -18.68 13.85 17.21
CA HIS A 147 -18.78 15.13 17.87
C HIS A 147 -17.97 15.20 19.16
N ARG A 148 -17.86 14.10 19.91
CA ARG A 148 -17.07 14.06 21.15
C ARG A 148 -15.59 14.36 20.90
N TYR A 149 -15.04 13.81 19.82
CA TYR A 149 -13.66 14.06 19.45
C TYR A 149 -13.47 15.49 18.94
N HIS A 150 -14.31 15.94 18.00
CA HIS A 150 -14.14 17.23 17.36
C HIS A 150 -14.45 18.40 18.33
N GLU A 151 -15.46 18.28 19.18
CA GLU A 151 -15.73 19.25 20.21
C GLU A 151 -14.58 19.34 21.24
N ALA A 152 -14.07 18.20 21.71
CA ALA A 152 -12.94 18.16 22.64
C ALA A 152 -11.64 18.71 22.04
N LEU A 153 -11.44 18.54 20.72
CA LEU A 153 -10.29 19.09 20.01
C LEU A 153 -10.37 20.63 19.87
N ILE A 154 -11.52 21.15 19.54
CA ILE A 154 -11.68 22.55 19.11
C ILE A 154 -12.04 23.48 20.25
N HIS A 155 -13.08 23.16 21.05
CA HIS A 155 -13.60 24.13 22.02
C HIS A 155 -12.59 24.52 23.11
N PRO A 156 -11.90 23.60 23.79
CA PRO A 156 -10.92 23.98 24.82
C PRO A 156 -9.76 24.80 24.22
N THR A 157 -9.36 24.49 22.98
CA THR A 157 -8.26 25.18 22.32
C THR A 157 -8.63 26.62 22.00
N ILE A 158 -9.83 26.86 21.43
CA ILE A 158 -10.27 28.22 21.07
C ILE A 158 -10.61 29.04 22.32
N GLU A 159 -11.23 28.43 23.33
CA GLU A 159 -11.52 29.12 24.60
C GLU A 159 -10.28 29.55 25.37
N ALA A 160 -9.20 28.74 25.26
CA ALA A 160 -7.91 29.14 25.86
C ALA A 160 -7.23 30.31 25.11
N LEU A 161 -7.65 30.60 23.86
CA LEU A 161 -7.06 31.61 22.98
C LEU A 161 -8.13 32.56 22.42
N PRO A 162 -8.86 33.33 23.25
CA PRO A 162 -10.01 34.15 22.80
C PRO A 162 -9.61 35.28 21.86
N TRP A 163 -8.33 35.64 21.79
CA TRP A 163 -7.80 36.63 20.87
C TRP A 163 -7.42 36.07 19.48
N ALA A 164 -7.47 34.73 19.30
CA ALA A 164 -7.16 34.11 18.02
C ALA A 164 -8.16 34.54 16.94
N LYS A 165 -7.63 34.98 15.80
CA LYS A 165 -8.38 35.42 14.63
C LYS A 165 -8.20 34.48 13.45
N ARG A 166 -7.14 33.72 13.44
CA ARG A 166 -6.75 32.84 12.35
C ARG A 166 -6.38 31.49 12.88
N VAL A 167 -6.93 30.45 12.28
CA VAL A 167 -6.69 29.03 12.65
C VAL A 167 -6.17 28.30 11.44
N LEU A 168 -5.16 27.49 11.65
CA LEU A 168 -4.66 26.49 10.70
C LEU A 168 -5.02 25.11 11.21
N VAL A 169 -5.74 24.34 10.38
CA VAL A 169 -6.05 22.92 10.61
C VAL A 169 -5.15 22.11 9.71
N LEU A 170 -4.36 21.20 10.29
CA LEU A 170 -3.49 20.28 9.57
C LEU A 170 -4.13 18.89 9.61
N GLY A 171 -4.50 18.36 8.45
CA GLY A 171 -5.35 17.18 8.33
C GLY A 171 -6.83 17.53 8.50
N GLY A 172 -7.68 16.51 8.63
CA GLY A 172 -9.12 16.70 8.86
C GLY A 172 -9.88 17.10 7.61
N GLY A 173 -9.53 16.51 6.45
CA GLY A 173 -10.23 16.71 5.18
C GLY A 173 -11.71 16.31 5.21
N ASP A 174 -12.15 15.58 6.24
CA ASP A 174 -13.56 15.33 6.55
C ASP A 174 -14.36 16.60 6.88
N GLY A 175 -13.67 17.71 7.23
CA GLY A 175 -14.28 19.00 7.52
C GLY A 175 -14.95 19.12 8.90
N LEU A 176 -14.96 18.08 9.71
CA LEU A 176 -15.68 18.07 10.99
C LEU A 176 -15.06 19.01 12.02
N ALA A 177 -13.73 19.12 12.05
CA ALA A 177 -13.03 20.13 12.86
C ALA A 177 -13.37 21.54 12.39
N VAL A 178 -13.46 21.78 11.08
CA VAL A 178 -13.85 23.08 10.52
C VAL A 178 -15.31 23.41 10.88
N ARG A 179 -16.20 22.45 10.87
CA ARG A 179 -17.59 22.62 11.33
C ARG A 179 -17.64 23.18 12.76
N GLU A 180 -16.83 22.67 13.66
CA GLU A 180 -16.77 23.15 15.05
C GLU A 180 -16.15 24.57 15.13
N LEU A 181 -15.10 24.84 14.35
CA LEU A 181 -14.48 26.16 14.27
C LEU A 181 -15.43 27.25 13.75
N LEU A 182 -16.33 26.91 12.82
CA LEU A 182 -17.31 27.86 12.27
C LEU A 182 -18.38 28.33 13.29
N LYS A 183 -18.48 27.69 14.44
CA LYS A 183 -19.32 28.16 15.55
C LYS A 183 -18.77 29.44 16.21
N TYR A 184 -17.48 29.75 16.01
CA TYR A 184 -16.79 30.89 16.61
C TYR A 184 -16.79 32.11 15.70
N ARG A 185 -17.62 33.11 15.99
CA ARG A 185 -17.79 34.35 15.18
C ARG A 185 -16.57 35.29 15.21
N ASN A 186 -15.68 35.12 16.18
CA ASN A 186 -14.46 35.91 16.31
C ASN A 186 -13.34 35.49 15.37
N LEU A 187 -13.45 34.32 14.74
CA LEU A 187 -12.48 33.85 13.77
C LEU A 187 -12.69 34.53 12.42
N GLU A 188 -11.63 35.08 11.87
CA GLU A 188 -11.61 35.79 10.58
C GLU A 188 -11.16 34.89 9.44
N ARG A 189 -10.32 33.89 9.73
CA ARG A 189 -9.80 32.94 8.74
C ARG A 189 -9.58 31.58 9.33
N ILE A 190 -10.08 30.57 8.64
CA ILE A 190 -9.77 29.16 8.87
C ILE A 190 -9.11 28.65 7.61
N THR A 191 -7.93 28.07 7.75
CA THR A 191 -7.18 27.43 6.65
C THR A 191 -7.06 25.95 6.97
N LEU A 192 -7.59 25.09 6.11
CA LEU A 192 -7.43 23.65 6.20
C LEU A 192 -6.40 23.21 5.16
N VAL A 193 -5.46 22.38 5.56
CA VAL A 193 -4.45 21.74 4.70
C VAL A 193 -4.48 20.25 4.96
N ASP A 194 -4.84 19.48 3.94
CA ASP A 194 -4.82 18.03 3.96
C ASP A 194 -3.97 17.48 2.83
N LEU A 195 -3.62 16.20 2.90
CA LEU A 195 -2.85 15.50 1.87
C LEU A 195 -3.72 15.02 0.72
N ASP A 196 -5.02 14.84 0.96
CA ASP A 196 -5.94 14.15 0.06
C ASP A 196 -7.24 14.92 -0.12
#